data_76844beff60d8727981c14731445a507
#
_entry.id   76844beff60d8727981c14731445a507
#
_cell.length_a   1.000
_cell.length_b   1.000
_cell.length_c   1.000
_cell.angle_alpha   90.00
_cell.angle_beta   90.00
_cell.angle_gamma   90.00
#
_symmetry.space_group_name_H-M   'P 1'
#
loop_
_entity.id
_entity.type
_entity.pdbx_description
1 polymer ?
#
loop_
_entity_poly.entity_id
_entity_poly.type
_entity_poly.pdbx_seq_one_letter_code
_entity_poly.pdbx_strand_id
1 'polypeptide(L)'
;MGSDERIPIDGKCFSPQEISAMILQKLKADAEAYLGEPVTEAVITVPAYFNDAQRQATKDAGRIAGLNVKRIINEPTAAALAYGLDNGKTQKVMVYDLGGGTFDVSLIQIGDGIVQVLATCGEIGRAHV
;
A
#
# COMPACT_ATOMS: atom_id res chain seq x y z
N MET A 1 -3.62 4.16 10.96
CA MET A 1 -2.60 3.09 11.07
C MET A 1 -1.44 3.58 11.94
N GLY A 2 -0.87 2.70 12.76
CA GLY A 2 0.25 3.05 13.64
C GLY A 2 -0.10 3.87 14.89
N SER A 3 -1.36 3.88 15.30
CA SER A 3 -1.85 4.50 16.53
C SER A 3 -2.58 3.48 17.40
N ASP A 4 -2.74 3.80 18.70
CA ASP A 4 -3.50 2.98 19.66
C ASP A 4 -5.00 3.27 19.64
N GLU A 5 -5.49 3.91 18.59
CA GLU A 5 -6.89 4.25 18.42
C GLU A 5 -7.76 2.98 18.41
N ARG A 6 -8.94 3.08 19.04
CA ARG A 6 -9.93 2.02 19.08
C ARG A 6 -11.21 2.49 18.41
N ILE A 7 -11.64 1.76 17.41
CA ILE A 7 -12.80 2.12 16.58
C ILE A 7 -13.96 1.24 16.99
N PRO A 8 -15.03 1.81 17.57
CA PRO A 8 -16.21 1.05 17.94
C PRO A 8 -17.07 0.73 16.71
N ILE A 9 -17.35 -0.55 16.50
CA ILE A 9 -18.24 -1.05 15.46
C ILE A 9 -19.13 -2.13 16.09
N ASP A 10 -20.44 -1.96 16.07
CA ASP A 10 -21.45 -2.91 16.58
C ASP A 10 -21.14 -3.44 17.99
N GLY A 11 -20.74 -2.54 18.90
CA GLY A 11 -20.44 -2.87 20.29
C GLY A 11 -19.09 -3.55 20.54
N LYS A 12 -18.27 -3.72 19.50
CA LYS A 12 -16.88 -4.20 19.58
C LYS A 12 -15.91 -3.09 19.24
N CYS A 13 -14.74 -3.11 19.85
CA CYS A 13 -13.67 -2.14 19.56
C CYS A 13 -12.57 -2.80 18.76
N PHE A 14 -12.26 -2.22 17.60
CA PHE A 14 -11.22 -2.70 16.69
C PHE A 14 -10.05 -1.72 16.63
N SER A 15 -8.85 -2.24 16.47
CA SER A 15 -7.68 -1.45 16.09
C SER A 15 -7.70 -1.15 14.59
N PRO A 16 -6.99 -0.11 14.11
CA PRO A 16 -6.85 0.15 12.68
C PRO A 16 -6.25 -1.04 11.92
N GLN A 17 -5.34 -1.81 12.55
CA GLN A 17 -4.73 -3.00 11.98
C GLN A 17 -5.75 -4.12 11.74
N GLU A 18 -6.67 -4.34 12.71
CA GLU A 18 -7.71 -5.35 12.58
C GLU A 18 -8.69 -5.02 11.45
N ILE A 19 -9.07 -3.75 11.31
CA ILE A 19 -9.94 -3.30 10.21
C ILE A 19 -9.23 -3.50 8.86
N SER A 20 -7.97 -3.10 8.76
CA SER A 20 -7.17 -3.31 7.56
C SER A 20 -7.00 -4.79 7.24
N ALA A 21 -6.86 -5.64 8.27
CA ALA A 21 -6.79 -7.09 8.08
C ALA A 21 -8.07 -7.68 7.48
N MET A 22 -9.25 -7.17 7.83
CA MET A 22 -10.52 -7.59 7.22
C MET A 22 -10.54 -7.33 5.71
N ILE A 23 -10.01 -6.17 5.29
CA ILE A 23 -9.88 -5.83 3.86
C ILE A 23 -8.91 -6.79 3.18
N LEU A 24 -7.74 -7.02 3.78
CA LEU A 24 -6.74 -7.94 3.24
C LEU A 24 -7.25 -9.39 3.18
N GLN A 25 -8.04 -9.84 4.17
CA GLN A 25 -8.71 -11.14 4.14
C GLN A 25 -9.67 -11.27 2.96
N LYS A 26 -10.45 -10.22 2.69
CA LYS A 26 -11.36 -10.20 1.54
C LYS A 26 -10.57 -10.30 0.23
N LEU A 27 -9.52 -9.51 0.06
CA LEU A 27 -8.66 -9.53 -1.13
C LEU A 27 -7.99 -10.91 -1.30
N LYS A 28 -7.51 -11.51 -0.19
CA LYS A 28 -6.95 -12.87 -0.19
C LYS A 28 -7.97 -13.88 -0.69
N ALA A 29 -9.18 -13.86 -0.13
CA ALA A 29 -10.24 -14.79 -0.50
C ALA A 29 -10.64 -14.65 -1.98
N ASP A 30 -10.71 -13.42 -2.50
CA ASP A 30 -11.01 -13.16 -3.92
C ASP A 30 -9.89 -13.67 -4.84
N ALA A 31 -8.63 -13.47 -4.44
CA ALA A 31 -7.48 -13.99 -5.18
C ALA A 31 -7.46 -15.53 -5.20
N GLU A 32 -7.71 -16.17 -4.06
CA GLU A 32 -7.78 -17.63 -3.95
C GLU A 32 -8.93 -18.20 -4.79
N ALA A 33 -10.08 -17.54 -4.79
CA ALA A 33 -11.22 -17.94 -5.63
C ALA A 33 -10.90 -17.83 -7.13
N TYR A 34 -10.15 -16.80 -7.53
CA TYR A 34 -9.74 -16.61 -8.92
C TYR A 34 -8.66 -17.59 -9.37
N LEU A 35 -7.65 -17.82 -8.53
CA LEU A 35 -6.50 -18.68 -8.85
C LEU A 35 -6.81 -20.17 -8.68
N GLY A 36 -7.77 -20.53 -7.84
CA GLY A 36 -8.08 -21.91 -7.47
C GLY A 36 -7.06 -22.56 -6.55
N GLU A 37 -6.18 -21.76 -5.93
CA GLU A 37 -5.13 -22.23 -5.03
C GLU A 37 -4.93 -21.27 -3.83
N PRO A 38 -4.35 -21.73 -2.70
CA PRO A 38 -4.11 -20.87 -1.55
C PRO A 38 -3.13 -19.75 -1.83
N VAL A 39 -3.43 -18.55 -1.36
CA VAL A 39 -2.54 -17.39 -1.38
C VAL A 39 -1.92 -17.22 0.02
N THR A 40 -0.63 -17.51 0.14
CA THR A 40 0.08 -17.51 1.42
C THR A 40 1.01 -16.33 1.60
N GLU A 41 1.42 -15.67 0.52
CA GLU A 41 2.39 -14.60 0.52
C GLU A 41 1.85 -13.35 -0.15
N ALA A 42 2.31 -12.17 0.29
CA ALA A 42 1.94 -10.90 -0.30
C ALA A 42 3.06 -9.87 -0.27
N VAL A 43 3.06 -8.99 -1.26
CA VAL A 43 3.70 -7.68 -1.22
C VAL A 43 2.57 -6.66 -1.06
N ILE A 44 2.69 -5.79 -0.06
CA ILE A 44 1.64 -4.79 0.23
C ILE A 44 2.22 -3.40 -0.04
N THR A 45 1.44 -2.57 -0.72
CA THR A 45 1.82 -1.19 -1.00
C THR A 45 1.28 -0.25 0.06
N VAL A 46 2.01 0.83 0.30
CA VAL A 46 1.61 1.92 1.20
C VAL A 46 1.94 3.27 0.56
N PRO A 47 1.23 4.33 0.93
CA PRO A 47 1.60 5.69 0.52
C PRO A 47 3.06 6.00 0.87
N ALA A 48 3.73 6.77 0.01
CA ALA A 48 5.16 7.07 0.20
C ALA A 48 5.44 7.86 1.49
N TYR A 49 4.45 8.60 1.99
CA TYR A 49 4.55 9.38 3.24
C TYR A 49 4.31 8.56 4.52
N PHE A 50 3.95 7.28 4.44
CA PHE A 50 3.81 6.44 5.63
C PHE A 50 5.12 6.35 6.40
N ASN A 51 5.06 6.61 7.71
CA ASN A 51 6.18 6.42 8.61
C ASN A 51 6.37 4.94 9.00
N ASP A 52 7.43 4.64 9.74
CA ASP A 52 7.78 3.26 10.11
C ASP A 52 6.69 2.59 10.95
N ALA A 53 6.04 3.32 11.88
CA ALA A 53 4.95 2.79 12.69
C ALA A 53 3.75 2.38 11.82
N GLN A 54 3.39 3.18 10.82
CA GLN A 54 2.31 2.90 9.89
C GLN A 54 2.66 1.70 8.97
N ARG A 55 3.91 1.61 8.52
CA ARG A 55 4.42 0.48 7.72
C ARG A 55 4.40 -0.82 8.53
N GLN A 56 4.85 -0.78 9.78
CA GLN A 56 4.80 -1.94 10.66
C GLN A 56 3.35 -2.36 10.94
N ALA A 57 2.46 -1.43 11.22
CA ALA A 57 1.04 -1.70 11.42
C ALA A 57 0.37 -2.34 10.19
N THR A 58 0.78 -1.93 8.98
CA THR A 58 0.31 -2.54 7.73
C THR A 58 0.83 -3.98 7.58
N LYS A 59 2.08 -4.22 7.95
CA LYS A 59 2.66 -5.57 7.97
C LYS A 59 1.94 -6.49 8.98
N ASP A 60 1.61 -5.95 10.15
CA ASP A 60 0.86 -6.69 11.18
C ASP A 60 -0.58 -6.99 10.71
N ALA A 61 -1.24 -6.07 10.03
CA ALA A 61 -2.54 -6.32 9.39
C ALA A 61 -2.48 -7.48 8.39
N GLY A 62 -1.42 -7.56 7.59
CA GLY A 62 -1.18 -8.69 6.68
C GLY A 62 -1.05 -10.01 7.43
N ARG A 63 -0.33 -10.04 8.55
CA ARG A 63 -0.19 -11.23 9.41
C ARG A 63 -1.52 -11.65 10.02
N ILE A 64 -2.31 -10.70 10.53
CA ILE A 64 -3.66 -10.96 11.06
C ILE A 64 -4.56 -11.54 9.96
N ALA A 65 -4.40 -11.10 8.72
CA ALA A 65 -5.11 -11.63 7.56
C ALA A 65 -4.64 -13.04 7.12
N GLY A 66 -3.61 -13.59 7.76
CA GLY A 66 -3.06 -14.91 7.40
C GLY A 66 -2.13 -14.89 6.20
N LEU A 67 -1.44 -13.75 5.96
CA LEU A 67 -0.48 -13.58 4.88
C LEU A 67 0.95 -13.45 5.43
N ASN A 68 1.90 -14.11 4.76
CA ASN A 68 3.31 -13.85 4.94
C ASN A 68 3.70 -12.62 4.11
N VAL A 69 3.84 -11.46 4.76
CA VAL A 69 4.17 -10.20 4.08
C VAL A 69 5.66 -10.18 3.76
N LYS A 70 6.00 -10.39 2.51
CA LYS A 70 7.37 -10.39 2.00
C LYS A 70 8.01 -9.01 2.05
N ARG A 71 7.27 -7.99 1.59
CA ARG A 71 7.72 -6.59 1.55
C ARG A 71 6.56 -5.63 1.71
N ILE A 72 6.88 -4.47 2.27
CA ILE A 72 6.09 -3.25 2.17
C ILE A 72 6.83 -2.32 1.20
N ILE A 73 6.17 -1.86 0.16
CA ILE A 73 6.74 -0.95 -0.85
C ILE A 73 5.87 0.29 -1.02
N ASN A 74 6.46 1.36 -1.53
CA ASN A 74 5.70 2.59 -1.80
C ASN A 74 4.80 2.43 -3.02
N GLU A 75 3.58 2.94 -2.96
CA GLU A 75 2.61 2.92 -4.06
C GLU A 75 3.20 3.50 -5.36
N PRO A 76 3.84 4.69 -5.38
CA PRO A 76 4.44 5.21 -6.59
C PRO A 76 5.58 4.34 -7.14
N THR A 77 6.31 3.66 -6.28
CA THR A 77 7.35 2.70 -6.70
C THR A 77 6.71 1.49 -7.40
N ALA A 78 5.65 0.95 -6.83
CA ALA A 78 4.93 -0.18 -7.42
C ALA A 78 4.33 0.19 -8.78
N ALA A 79 3.73 1.37 -8.90
CA ALA A 79 3.18 1.87 -10.15
C ALA A 79 4.26 2.01 -11.24
N ALA A 80 5.40 2.56 -10.91
CA ALA A 80 6.52 2.71 -11.84
C ALA A 80 7.08 1.36 -12.30
N LEU A 81 7.22 0.39 -11.39
CA LEU A 81 7.67 -0.96 -11.73
C LEU A 81 6.65 -1.68 -12.61
N ALA A 82 5.36 -1.57 -12.31
CA ALA A 82 4.30 -2.17 -13.11
C ALA A 82 4.24 -1.60 -14.54
N TYR A 83 4.59 -0.33 -14.72
CA TYR A 83 4.69 0.31 -16.03
C TYR A 83 5.96 -0.07 -16.80
N GLY A 84 6.88 -0.81 -16.19
CA GLY A 84 8.11 -1.27 -16.86
C GLY A 84 9.18 -0.19 -16.99
N LEU A 85 9.24 0.74 -16.07
CA LEU A 85 10.23 1.83 -16.09
C LEU A 85 11.62 1.42 -15.58
N ASP A 86 11.76 0.20 -15.05
CA ASP A 86 13.05 -0.38 -14.65
C ASP A 86 13.78 -0.99 -15.87
N ASN A 87 14.17 -0.12 -16.79
CA ASN A 87 14.81 -0.51 -18.06
C ASN A 87 16.33 -0.25 -18.09
N GLY A 88 16.93 -0.06 -16.92
CA GLY A 88 18.38 0.20 -16.77
C GLY A 88 18.80 1.64 -17.11
N LYS A 89 17.86 2.54 -17.39
CA LYS A 89 18.16 3.95 -17.65
C LYS A 89 17.82 4.79 -16.42
N THR A 90 18.70 5.72 -16.07
CA THR A 90 18.39 6.71 -15.03
C THR A 90 17.39 7.72 -15.56
N GLN A 91 16.24 7.83 -14.90
CA GLN A 91 15.17 8.74 -15.28
C GLN A 91 14.40 9.28 -14.06
N LYS A 92 13.84 10.46 -14.21
CA LYS A 92 12.90 11.04 -13.23
C LYS A 92 11.49 10.86 -13.76
N VAL A 93 10.61 10.37 -12.91
CA VAL A 93 9.22 10.06 -13.25
C VAL A 93 8.31 10.72 -12.24
N MET A 94 7.26 11.36 -12.73
CA MET A 94 6.16 11.82 -11.89
C MET A 94 5.06 10.77 -11.94
N VAL A 95 4.68 10.26 -10.78
CA VAL A 95 3.53 9.38 -10.59
C VAL A 95 2.37 10.23 -10.11
N TYR A 96 1.28 10.18 -10.85
CA TYR A 96 0.04 10.87 -10.58
C TYR A 96 -1.01 9.83 -10.22
N ASP A 97 -1.36 9.72 -8.95
CA ASP A 97 -2.29 8.73 -8.41
C ASP A 97 -3.57 9.43 -7.96
N LEU A 98 -4.64 9.26 -8.74
CA LEU A 98 -5.95 9.81 -8.46
C LEU A 98 -6.92 8.68 -8.10
N GLY A 99 -7.16 8.51 -6.81
CA GLY A 99 -8.10 7.54 -6.29
C GLY A 99 -9.49 8.10 -5.95
N GLY A 100 -10.36 7.25 -5.44
CA GLY A 100 -11.73 7.63 -5.02
C GLY A 100 -11.79 8.43 -3.72
N GLY A 101 -10.72 8.52 -2.95
CA GLY A 101 -10.68 9.19 -1.65
C GLY A 101 -9.40 9.97 -1.39
N THR A 102 -8.37 9.77 -2.20
CA THR A 102 -7.08 10.44 -2.08
C THR A 102 -6.56 10.86 -3.45
N PHE A 103 -5.70 11.84 -3.45
CA PHE A 103 -4.93 12.28 -4.60
C PHE A 103 -3.48 12.43 -4.18
N ASP A 104 -2.59 11.69 -4.80
CA ASP A 104 -1.17 11.67 -4.48
C ASP A 104 -0.32 11.92 -5.72
N VAL A 105 0.65 12.81 -5.60
CA VAL A 105 1.67 13.06 -6.64
C VAL A 105 3.03 12.76 -6.04
N SER A 106 3.81 11.95 -6.72
CA SER A 106 5.17 11.61 -6.29
C SER A 106 6.16 11.80 -7.43
N LEU A 107 7.28 12.45 -7.11
CA LEU A 107 8.43 12.51 -7.99
C LEU A 107 9.43 11.43 -7.56
N ILE A 108 9.73 10.52 -8.46
CA ILE A 108 10.67 9.43 -8.20
C ILE A 108 11.84 9.45 -9.18
N GLN A 109 12.98 8.98 -8.74
CA GLN A 109 14.13 8.71 -9.59
C GLN A 109 14.35 7.20 -9.66
N ILE A 110 14.49 6.69 -10.87
CA ILE A 110 14.78 5.28 -11.14
C ILE A 110 16.12 5.22 -11.85
N GLY A 111 17.00 4.33 -11.42
CA GLY A 111 18.28 4.10 -12.07
C GLY A 111 19.13 3.13 -11.27
N ASP A 112 19.97 2.36 -11.95
CA ASP A 112 20.90 1.40 -11.37
C ASP A 112 20.26 0.38 -10.42
N GLY A 113 19.00 -0.03 -10.71
CA GLY A 113 18.21 -0.94 -9.87
C GLY A 113 17.70 -0.31 -8.57
N ILE A 114 17.81 1.01 -8.43
CA ILE A 114 17.33 1.76 -7.25
C ILE A 114 16.15 2.64 -7.65
N VAL A 115 15.12 2.64 -6.81
CA VAL A 115 13.96 3.55 -6.92
C VAL A 115 13.94 4.43 -5.67
N GLN A 116 14.12 5.73 -5.88
CA GLN A 116 14.14 6.73 -4.81
C GLN A 116 12.96 7.70 -4.97
N VAL A 117 12.19 7.89 -3.91
CA VAL A 117 11.18 8.95 -3.84
C VAL A 117 11.89 10.25 -3.48
N LEU A 118 11.83 11.23 -4.39
CA LEU A 118 12.46 12.54 -4.21
C LEU A 118 11.54 13.52 -3.50
N ALA A 119 10.25 13.48 -3.83
CA ALA A 119 9.22 14.30 -3.22
C ALA A 119 7.87 13.63 -3.34
N THR A 120 6.99 13.90 -2.39
CA THR A 120 5.59 13.48 -2.44
C THR A 120 4.70 14.59 -1.90
N CYS A 121 3.52 14.74 -2.48
CA CYS A 121 2.47 15.63 -2.02
C CYS A 121 1.15 14.90 -2.24
N GLY A 122 0.25 14.98 -1.26
CA GLY A 122 -1.05 14.34 -1.35
C GLY A 122 -2.09 15.08 -0.54
N GLU A 123 -3.35 14.94 -0.94
CA GLU A 123 -4.50 15.45 -0.23
C GLU A 123 -5.48 14.31 0.05
N ILE A 124 -6.07 14.33 1.27
CA ILE A 124 -7.18 13.48 1.64
C ILE A 124 -8.47 14.23 1.28
N GLY A 125 -9.25 13.69 0.38
CA GLY A 125 -10.51 14.29 -0.04
C GLY A 125 -10.97 13.73 -1.38
N ARG A 126 -12.24 13.92 -1.70
CA ARG A 126 -12.72 13.64 -3.06
C ARG A 126 -12.17 14.70 -3.99
N ALA A 127 -11.51 14.29 -5.05
CA ALA A 127 -11.30 15.18 -6.17
C ALA A 127 -12.71 15.59 -6.67
N HIS A 128 -13.09 16.84 -6.41
CA HIS A 128 -14.26 17.41 -7.05
C HIS A 128 -13.88 17.68 -8.51
N VAL A 129 -14.44 16.88 -9.40
CA VAL A 129 -14.47 17.17 -10.83
C VAL A 129 -15.64 18.10 -11.09
#